data_481a7c20eca5975c1a064426530f9c3e
#
_entry.id   481a7c20eca5975c1a064426530f9c3e
#
_cell.length_a   1.000
_cell.length_b   1.000
_cell.length_c   1.000
_cell.angle_alpha   90.00
_cell.angle_beta   90.00
_cell.angle_gamma   90.00
#
_symmetry.space_group_name_H-M   'P 1'
#
loop_
_entity.id
_entity.type
_entity.pdbx_description
1 polymer ?
#
loop_
_entity_poly.entity_id
_entity_poly.type
_entity_poly.pdbx_seq_one_letter_code
_entity_poly.pdbx_strand_id
1 'polypeptide(L)'
;MMKEMPLICGKIASEECMGAKSRESEDNAVKRSLESSYCPEPIRQARERQDRVLGELLQPGPYKIADIGCGNGYHAVMLAPVSLLYHGFEISPAMAETAQDQWRKVNIDNAQIFVGDVAEAELEDEYYDVVLCLYFTPGNLRDQSDDLGHYSDAYLDRNPRFIRVVSHFYRAMKFGGSMFLTIYKDTPEAEAAQVDFYENTGQHVVTTPGSRFVATAEGFWSVRWTRESMLSNLSECGINPDRVVFNDLNHIAWLVEVKKQA
;
A
#
# COMPACT_ATOMS: atom_id res chain seq x y z
N MET A 1 25.24 0.49 -29.44
CA MET A 1 24.20 -0.44 -29.94
C MET A 1 23.36 -0.80 -28.73
N MET A 2 22.37 0.03 -28.42
CA MET A 2 21.43 -0.23 -27.32
C MET A 2 20.54 -1.40 -27.78
N LYS A 3 20.60 -2.51 -27.01
CA LYS A 3 19.64 -3.59 -27.16
C LYS A 3 18.29 -3.07 -26.66
N GLU A 4 17.29 -3.07 -27.54
CA GLU A 4 15.91 -2.87 -27.15
C GLU A 4 15.55 -3.89 -26.09
N MET A 5 15.23 -3.39 -24.89
CA MET A 5 14.64 -4.20 -23.84
C MET A 5 13.22 -4.60 -24.29
N PRO A 6 12.82 -5.86 -24.15
CA PRO A 6 11.44 -6.24 -24.40
C PRO A 6 10.54 -5.42 -23.46
N LEU A 7 9.57 -4.74 -24.05
CA LEU A 7 8.45 -4.17 -23.32
C LEU A 7 7.75 -5.32 -22.58
N ILE A 8 7.99 -5.41 -21.27
CA ILE A 8 7.15 -6.21 -20.38
C ILE A 8 5.84 -5.42 -20.24
N CYS A 9 5.02 -5.51 -21.28
CA CYS A 9 3.68 -4.98 -21.27
C CYS A 9 2.78 -5.97 -20.54
N GLY A 10 2.86 -5.98 -19.21
CA GLY A 10 1.85 -6.63 -18.40
C GLY A 10 0.52 -5.90 -18.62
N LYS A 11 -0.36 -6.48 -19.43
CA LYS A 11 -1.76 -6.06 -19.47
C LYS A 11 -2.38 -6.41 -18.12
N ILE A 12 -2.72 -5.39 -17.34
CA ILE A 12 -3.60 -5.59 -16.19
C ILE A 12 -5.00 -5.84 -16.77
N ALA A 13 -5.61 -6.97 -16.38
CA ALA A 13 -6.93 -7.36 -16.88
C ALA A 13 -7.96 -6.27 -16.57
N SER A 14 -8.77 -5.96 -17.58
CA SER A 14 -9.69 -4.84 -17.61
C SER A 14 -10.87 -4.98 -16.64
N GLU A 15 -11.20 -3.91 -15.99
CA GLU A 15 -12.48 -3.26 -15.62
C GLU A 15 -13.73 -4.06 -15.18
N GLU A 16 -13.84 -5.37 -15.30
CA GLU A 16 -15.14 -6.04 -15.12
C GLU A 16 -15.49 -6.48 -13.68
N CYS A 17 -14.60 -6.31 -12.69
CA CYS A 17 -14.82 -6.84 -11.33
C CYS A 17 -15.23 -5.85 -10.24
N MET A 18 -15.34 -4.55 -10.53
CA MET A 18 -15.89 -3.58 -9.55
C MET A 18 -17.06 -2.83 -10.16
N GLY A 19 -18.20 -2.76 -9.45
CA GLY A 19 -19.37 -2.02 -9.91
C GLY A 19 -19.03 -0.54 -10.17
N ALA A 20 -19.43 0.01 -11.33
CA ALA A 20 -19.09 1.37 -11.77
C ALA A 20 -19.39 2.46 -10.71
N LYS A 21 -20.41 2.28 -9.87
CA LYS A 21 -20.77 3.23 -8.81
C LYS A 21 -19.78 3.28 -7.65
N SER A 22 -19.15 2.17 -7.27
CA SER A 22 -18.19 2.16 -6.17
C SER A 22 -16.86 2.83 -6.59
N ARG A 23 -16.42 2.66 -7.83
CA ARG A 23 -15.20 3.30 -8.36
C ARG A 23 -15.31 4.82 -8.46
N GLU A 24 -16.42 5.33 -8.98
CA GLU A 24 -16.64 6.77 -9.06
C GLU A 24 -16.68 7.41 -7.67
N SER A 25 -17.26 6.72 -6.69
CA SER A 25 -17.30 7.17 -5.30
C SER A 25 -15.89 7.17 -4.68
N GLU A 26 -15.12 6.10 -4.88
CA GLU A 26 -13.72 5.98 -4.42
C GLU A 26 -12.82 7.03 -5.07
N ASP A 27 -12.89 7.23 -6.40
CA ASP A 27 -12.09 8.24 -7.11
C ASP A 27 -12.41 9.65 -6.64
N ASN A 28 -13.68 9.98 -6.39
CA ASN A 28 -14.09 11.27 -5.87
C ASN A 28 -13.62 11.49 -4.41
N ALA A 29 -13.61 10.44 -3.58
CA ALA A 29 -13.12 10.51 -2.22
C ALA A 29 -11.58 10.61 -2.18
N VAL A 30 -10.88 9.89 -3.05
CA VAL A 30 -9.43 10.03 -3.27
C VAL A 30 -9.09 11.45 -3.69
N LYS A 31 -9.82 12.01 -4.65
CA LYS A 31 -9.61 13.40 -5.11
C LYS A 31 -9.77 14.40 -3.97
N ARG A 32 -10.84 14.27 -3.17
CA ARG A 32 -11.05 15.13 -1.98
C ARG A 32 -9.94 14.97 -0.95
N SER A 33 -9.47 13.75 -0.71
CA SER A 33 -8.36 13.49 0.21
C SER A 33 -7.05 14.12 -0.26
N LEU A 34 -6.81 14.16 -1.58
CA LEU A 34 -5.64 14.84 -2.18
C LEU A 34 -5.75 16.37 -2.10
N GLU A 35 -6.94 16.91 -2.28
CA GLU A 35 -7.22 18.36 -2.21
C GLU A 35 -7.19 18.84 -0.76
N SER A 36 -7.37 17.95 0.22
CA SER A 36 -7.30 18.25 1.64
C SER A 36 -5.85 18.33 2.10
N SER A 37 -5.47 19.45 2.71
CA SER A 37 -4.20 19.55 3.44
C SER A 37 -4.29 18.96 4.85
N TYR A 38 -5.45 18.42 5.25
CA TYR A 38 -5.66 17.90 6.58
C TYR A 38 -5.02 16.53 6.76
N CYS A 39 -4.21 16.39 7.79
CA CYS A 39 -3.64 15.12 8.22
C CYS A 39 -3.49 15.15 9.75
N PRO A 40 -4.17 14.25 10.49
CA PRO A 40 -4.03 14.17 11.94
C PRO A 40 -2.57 14.04 12.36
N GLU A 41 -2.21 14.72 13.44
CA GLU A 41 -0.82 14.76 13.93
C GLU A 41 -0.20 13.36 14.11
N PRO A 42 -0.88 12.34 14.68
CA PRO A 42 -0.29 11.01 14.81
C PRO A 42 -0.01 10.33 13.46
N ILE A 43 -0.87 10.54 12.46
CA ILE A 43 -0.68 10.01 11.10
C ILE A 43 0.50 10.70 10.42
N ARG A 44 0.57 12.03 10.52
CA ARG A 44 1.68 12.83 9.96
C ARG A 44 3.02 12.40 10.56
N GLN A 45 3.11 12.28 11.87
CA GLN A 45 4.33 11.82 12.56
C GLN A 45 4.75 10.40 12.14
N ALA A 46 3.77 9.48 11.97
CA ALA A 46 4.06 8.13 11.51
C ALA A 46 4.64 8.14 10.09
N ARG A 47 4.06 8.93 9.17
CA ARG A 47 4.55 9.08 7.79
C ARG A 47 5.97 9.68 7.74
N GLU A 48 6.20 10.78 8.46
CA GLU A 48 7.53 11.42 8.52
C GLU A 48 8.60 10.48 9.08
N ARG A 49 8.25 9.66 10.09
CA ARG A 49 9.17 8.68 10.64
C ARG A 49 9.41 7.52 9.69
N GLN A 50 8.37 7.03 9.01
CA GLN A 50 8.49 6.02 7.96
C GLN A 50 9.49 6.46 6.89
N ASP A 51 9.32 7.67 6.35
CA ASP A 51 10.17 8.18 5.27
C ASP A 51 11.63 8.32 5.71
N ARG A 52 11.85 8.73 6.96
CA ARG A 52 13.20 8.78 7.54
C ARG A 52 13.82 7.39 7.64
N VAL A 53 13.08 6.40 8.18
CA VAL A 53 13.56 5.03 8.31
C VAL A 53 13.85 4.42 6.93
N LEU A 54 12.98 4.64 5.94
CA LEU A 54 13.23 4.17 4.58
C LEU A 54 14.46 4.83 3.97
N GLY A 55 14.67 6.13 4.17
CA GLY A 55 15.87 6.84 3.71
C GLY A 55 17.16 6.35 4.36
N GLU A 56 17.09 5.87 5.61
CA GLU A 56 18.22 5.25 6.31
C GLU A 56 18.52 3.83 5.81
N LEU A 57 17.47 3.04 5.51
CA LEU A 57 17.59 1.65 5.08
C LEU A 57 17.91 1.51 3.59
N LEU A 58 17.36 2.39 2.75
CA LEU A 58 17.51 2.35 1.30
C LEU A 58 18.56 3.38 0.85
N GLN A 59 19.83 3.07 1.12
CA GLN A 59 20.94 3.86 0.59
C GLN A 59 21.00 3.77 -0.94
N PRO A 60 21.57 4.77 -1.65
CA PRO A 60 21.68 4.72 -3.11
C PRO A 60 22.25 3.39 -3.61
N GLY A 61 21.55 2.74 -4.55
CA GLY A 61 21.92 1.43 -5.05
C GLY A 61 21.13 1.03 -6.29
N PRO A 62 21.53 -0.04 -6.97
CA PRO A 62 20.86 -0.50 -8.18
C PRO A 62 19.55 -1.24 -7.89
N TYR A 63 18.73 -0.74 -6.97
CA TYR A 63 17.47 -1.37 -6.58
C TYR A 63 16.43 -1.25 -7.67
N LYS A 64 15.73 -2.35 -7.92
CA LYS A 64 14.44 -2.37 -8.60
C LYS A 64 13.36 -2.35 -7.53
N ILE A 65 12.54 -1.33 -7.51
CA ILE A 65 11.52 -1.09 -6.47
C ILE A 65 10.14 -1.34 -7.07
N ALA A 66 9.29 -2.07 -6.35
CA ALA A 66 7.85 -2.13 -6.58
C ALA A 66 7.12 -1.41 -5.44
N ASP A 67 6.16 -0.52 -5.75
CA ASP A 67 5.35 0.20 -4.78
C ASP A 67 3.86 -0.09 -4.99
N ILE A 68 3.27 -0.83 -4.07
CA ILE A 68 1.88 -1.28 -4.09
C ILE A 68 0.99 -0.17 -3.55
N GLY A 69 0.06 0.33 -4.37
CA GLY A 69 -0.78 1.47 -4.04
C GLY A 69 0.05 2.74 -3.92
N CYS A 70 0.84 3.04 -4.95
CA CYS A 70 1.79 4.16 -4.96
C CYS A 70 1.11 5.54 -4.90
N GLY A 71 -0.21 5.59 -5.05
CA GLY A 71 -1.00 6.79 -4.94
C GLY A 71 -0.55 7.89 -5.90
N ASN A 72 -0.36 9.10 -5.39
CA ASN A 72 0.13 10.25 -6.15
C ASN A 72 1.62 10.20 -6.50
N GLY A 73 2.31 9.08 -6.24
CA GLY A 73 3.70 8.89 -6.60
C GLY A 73 4.72 9.60 -5.71
N TYR A 74 4.35 9.99 -4.50
CA TYR A 74 5.22 10.70 -3.56
C TYR A 74 6.52 9.94 -3.28
N HIS A 75 6.46 8.63 -3.01
CA HIS A 75 7.66 7.84 -2.70
C HIS A 75 8.59 7.69 -3.90
N ALA A 76 8.07 7.72 -5.14
CA ALA A 76 8.93 7.74 -6.32
C ALA A 76 9.80 8.99 -6.38
N VAL A 77 9.27 10.16 -5.97
CA VAL A 77 10.07 11.40 -5.93
C VAL A 77 11.27 11.25 -4.99
N MET A 78 11.10 10.52 -3.90
CA MET A 78 12.16 10.28 -2.92
C MET A 78 13.12 9.15 -3.34
N LEU A 79 12.60 8.05 -3.89
CA LEU A 79 13.35 6.80 -4.05
C LEU A 79 13.84 6.54 -5.47
N ALA A 80 13.13 7.00 -6.52
CA ALA A 80 13.57 6.78 -7.89
C ALA A 80 14.96 7.38 -8.17
N PRO A 81 15.32 8.59 -7.70
CA PRO A 81 16.64 9.17 -7.93
C PRO A 81 17.82 8.35 -7.37
N VAL A 82 17.53 7.48 -6.37
CA VAL A 82 18.56 6.66 -5.69
C VAL A 82 18.43 5.16 -6.03
N SER A 83 17.61 4.81 -7.02
CA SER A 83 17.34 3.43 -7.46
C SER A 83 17.60 3.27 -8.96
N LEU A 84 17.68 2.03 -9.43
CA LEU A 84 17.78 1.69 -10.85
C LEU A 84 16.44 1.86 -11.55
N LEU A 85 15.36 1.44 -10.90
CA LEU A 85 14.02 1.38 -11.48
C LEU A 85 12.96 1.47 -10.37
N TYR A 86 11.89 2.22 -10.63
CA TYR A 86 10.75 2.31 -9.74
C TYR A 86 9.47 1.97 -10.49
N HIS A 87 8.76 0.94 -10.05
CA HIS A 87 7.45 0.55 -10.56
C HIS A 87 6.37 0.84 -9.53
N GLY A 88 5.50 1.79 -9.82
CA GLY A 88 4.30 2.07 -9.03
C GLY A 88 3.11 1.26 -9.55
N PHE A 89 2.30 0.72 -8.66
CA PHE A 89 1.06 0.02 -8.96
C PHE A 89 -0.09 0.77 -8.29
N GLU A 90 -1.06 1.24 -9.07
CA GLU A 90 -2.15 2.07 -8.56
C GLU A 90 -3.48 1.69 -9.22
N ILE A 91 -4.53 1.55 -8.42
CA ILE A 91 -5.85 1.17 -8.91
C ILE A 91 -6.62 2.38 -9.48
N SER A 92 -6.39 3.59 -8.92
CA SER A 92 -7.05 4.82 -9.33
C SER A 92 -6.33 5.47 -10.51
N PRO A 93 -6.98 5.58 -11.70
CA PRO A 93 -6.43 6.30 -12.84
C PRO A 93 -6.10 7.76 -12.52
N ALA A 94 -6.94 8.43 -11.71
CA ALA A 94 -6.75 9.83 -11.34
C ALA A 94 -5.48 10.03 -10.48
N MET A 95 -5.21 9.08 -9.55
CA MET A 95 -3.97 9.09 -8.77
C MET A 95 -2.75 8.83 -9.63
N ALA A 96 -2.85 7.87 -10.54
CA ALA A 96 -1.77 7.54 -11.47
C ALA A 96 -1.42 8.72 -12.39
N GLU A 97 -2.41 9.45 -12.90
CA GLU A 97 -2.19 10.67 -13.67
C GLU A 97 -1.47 11.74 -12.83
N THR A 98 -1.93 11.94 -11.59
CA THR A 98 -1.28 12.87 -10.64
C THR A 98 0.18 12.49 -10.38
N ALA A 99 0.47 11.19 -10.20
CA ALA A 99 1.82 10.68 -10.02
C ALA A 99 2.71 10.97 -11.23
N GLN A 100 2.24 10.66 -12.44
CA GLN A 100 2.96 10.92 -13.68
C GLN A 100 3.25 12.42 -13.87
N ASP A 101 2.30 13.28 -13.53
CA ASP A 101 2.48 14.73 -13.60
C ASP A 101 3.53 15.24 -12.61
N GLN A 102 3.54 14.69 -11.39
CA GLN A 102 4.58 15.02 -10.40
C GLN A 102 5.95 14.55 -10.87
N TRP A 103 6.08 13.33 -11.37
CA TRP A 103 7.35 12.77 -11.85
C TRP A 103 7.93 13.57 -13.03
N ARG A 104 7.06 13.96 -13.98
CA ARG A 104 7.47 14.84 -15.10
C ARG A 104 8.00 16.20 -14.63
N LYS A 105 7.35 16.82 -13.63
CA LYS A 105 7.76 18.12 -13.07
C LYS A 105 9.16 18.10 -12.43
N VAL A 106 9.57 16.95 -11.89
CA VAL A 106 10.87 16.78 -11.21
C VAL A 106 11.86 15.93 -12.02
N ASN A 107 11.56 15.66 -13.29
CA ASN A 107 12.40 14.92 -14.25
C ASN A 107 12.80 13.52 -13.77
N ILE A 108 11.86 12.75 -13.23
CA ILE A 108 12.04 11.33 -12.96
C ILE A 108 11.76 10.56 -14.25
N ASP A 109 12.75 9.85 -14.77
CA ASP A 109 12.71 9.09 -16.03
C ASP A 109 12.83 7.57 -15.84
N ASN A 110 13.19 7.12 -14.63
CA ASN A 110 13.32 5.71 -14.27
C ASN A 110 12.13 5.17 -13.44
N ALA A 111 11.01 5.89 -13.42
CA ALA A 111 9.78 5.45 -12.80
C ALA A 111 8.68 5.15 -13.84
N GLN A 112 7.95 4.06 -13.61
CA GLN A 112 6.80 3.64 -14.42
C GLN A 112 5.63 3.34 -13.49
N ILE A 113 4.39 3.69 -13.92
CA ILE A 113 3.17 3.36 -13.18
C ILE A 113 2.29 2.40 -13.97
N PHE A 114 1.78 1.38 -13.28
CA PHE A 114 0.84 0.39 -13.79
C PHE A 114 -0.51 0.64 -13.15
N VAL A 115 -1.51 0.94 -13.99
CA VAL A 115 -2.87 1.24 -13.52
C VAL A 115 -3.71 -0.02 -13.55
N GLY A 116 -4.32 -0.37 -12.42
CA GLY A 116 -5.24 -1.49 -12.30
C GLY A 116 -5.11 -2.24 -10.98
N ASP A 117 -5.79 -3.38 -10.91
CA ASP A 117 -5.80 -4.20 -9.72
C ASP A 117 -4.48 -4.92 -9.52
N VAL A 118 -3.79 -4.62 -8.41
CA VAL A 118 -2.49 -5.23 -8.06
C VAL A 118 -2.53 -6.74 -7.89
N ALA A 119 -3.71 -7.32 -7.58
CA ALA A 119 -3.86 -8.75 -7.47
C ALA A 119 -3.85 -9.47 -8.83
N GLU A 120 -4.05 -8.72 -9.91
CA GLU A 120 -4.05 -9.21 -11.29
C GLU A 120 -2.78 -8.76 -12.05
N ALA A 121 -1.83 -8.09 -11.37
CA ALA A 121 -0.60 -7.66 -12.00
C ALA A 121 0.23 -8.86 -12.47
N GLU A 122 0.75 -8.81 -13.70
CA GLU A 122 1.71 -9.80 -14.19
C GLU A 122 3.10 -9.41 -13.71
N LEU A 123 3.68 -10.21 -12.81
CA LEU A 123 4.99 -9.98 -12.22
C LEU A 123 5.95 -11.10 -12.57
N GLU A 124 7.18 -10.74 -12.87
CA GLU A 124 8.29 -11.69 -13.01
C GLU A 124 8.76 -12.10 -11.61
N ASP A 125 8.97 -13.41 -11.41
CA ASP A 125 9.51 -13.95 -10.17
C ASP A 125 10.95 -13.44 -9.96
N GLU A 126 11.30 -13.13 -8.72
CA GLU A 126 12.65 -12.69 -8.31
C GLU A 126 13.18 -11.46 -9.08
N TYR A 127 12.30 -10.52 -9.38
CA TYR A 127 12.64 -9.33 -10.17
C TYR A 127 12.99 -8.11 -9.31
N TYR A 128 12.27 -7.88 -8.18
CA TYR A 128 12.42 -6.70 -7.35
C TYR A 128 13.37 -6.91 -6.19
N ASP A 129 14.20 -5.92 -5.90
CA ASP A 129 15.06 -5.88 -4.72
C ASP A 129 14.30 -5.37 -3.50
N VAL A 130 13.33 -4.47 -3.72
CA VAL A 130 12.51 -3.85 -2.68
C VAL A 130 11.05 -3.85 -3.11
N VAL A 131 10.16 -4.23 -2.18
CA VAL A 131 8.71 -4.12 -2.32
C VAL A 131 8.18 -3.18 -1.24
N LEU A 132 7.39 -2.20 -1.63
CA LEU A 132 6.77 -1.22 -0.75
C LEU A 132 5.26 -1.38 -0.76
N CYS A 133 4.62 -1.22 0.38
CA CYS A 133 3.18 -1.01 0.54
C CYS A 133 3.00 -0.07 1.74
N LEU A 134 3.03 1.21 1.46
CA LEU A 134 3.27 2.25 2.44
C LEU A 134 2.02 3.08 2.74
N TYR A 135 2.14 4.01 3.69
CA TYR A 135 1.06 4.95 4.06
C TYR A 135 -0.28 4.26 4.32
N PHE A 136 -0.21 3.12 5.05
CA PHE A 136 -1.37 2.33 5.48
C PHE A 136 -2.14 1.60 4.36
N THR A 137 -1.63 1.58 3.13
CA THR A 137 -2.20 0.83 2.00
C THR A 137 -2.50 -0.65 2.31
N PRO A 138 -1.67 -1.39 3.10
CA PRO A 138 -2.01 -2.78 3.47
C PRO A 138 -3.36 -2.91 4.16
N GLY A 139 -3.78 -1.89 4.90
CA GLY A 139 -5.09 -1.83 5.56
C GLY A 139 -6.26 -1.69 4.58
N ASN A 140 -6.02 -1.28 3.33
CA ASN A 140 -7.06 -1.08 2.33
C ASN A 140 -7.29 -2.33 1.45
N LEU A 141 -6.41 -3.34 1.55
CA LEU A 141 -6.54 -4.56 0.76
C LEU A 141 -7.67 -5.44 1.31
N ARG A 142 -8.79 -5.51 0.60
CA ARG A 142 -9.96 -6.32 0.94
C ARG A 142 -10.69 -6.81 -0.31
N ASP A 143 -11.44 -7.89 -0.17
CA ASP A 143 -12.49 -8.23 -1.13
C ASP A 143 -13.65 -7.25 -0.95
N GLN A 144 -14.31 -6.88 -2.03
CA GLN A 144 -15.41 -5.92 -1.96
C GLN A 144 -16.68 -6.58 -1.44
N SER A 145 -17.26 -6.00 -0.40
CA SER A 145 -18.58 -6.38 0.11
C SER A 145 -19.25 -5.15 0.71
N ASP A 146 -20.51 -4.94 0.41
CA ASP A 146 -21.34 -3.91 1.03
C ASP A 146 -21.81 -4.33 2.44
N ASP A 147 -21.74 -5.62 2.76
CA ASP A 147 -22.03 -6.13 4.09
C ASP A 147 -20.79 -6.01 4.98
N LEU A 148 -20.79 -5.04 5.89
CA LEU A 148 -19.70 -4.85 6.85
C LEU A 148 -19.53 -6.05 7.80
N GLY A 149 -20.57 -6.87 8.02
CA GLY A 149 -20.50 -8.13 8.79
C GLY A 149 -19.63 -9.19 8.11
N HIS A 150 -19.37 -9.08 6.81
CA HIS A 150 -18.42 -9.93 6.10
C HIS A 150 -17.00 -9.83 6.69
N TYR A 151 -16.63 -8.66 7.21
CA TYR A 151 -15.28 -8.39 7.74
C TYR A 151 -15.17 -8.73 9.22
N SER A 152 -15.55 -9.98 9.56
CA SER A 152 -15.39 -10.54 10.90
C SER A 152 -13.91 -10.66 11.31
N ASP A 153 -13.65 -10.90 12.59
CA ASP A 153 -12.28 -11.16 13.08
C ASP A 153 -11.61 -12.32 12.34
N ALA A 154 -12.35 -13.38 12.03
CA ALA A 154 -11.84 -14.51 11.25
C ALA A 154 -11.39 -14.10 9.84
N TYR A 155 -12.12 -13.18 9.19
CA TYR A 155 -11.72 -12.59 7.91
C TYR A 155 -10.45 -11.74 8.07
N LEU A 156 -10.39 -10.87 9.08
CA LEU A 156 -9.26 -9.97 9.31
C LEU A 156 -7.98 -10.71 9.70
N ASP A 157 -8.10 -11.83 10.43
CA ASP A 157 -6.97 -12.68 10.82
C ASP A 157 -6.44 -13.54 9.66
N ARG A 158 -7.22 -13.67 8.59
CA ARG A 158 -6.87 -14.39 7.36
C ARG A 158 -7.49 -13.71 6.15
N ASN A 159 -7.10 -12.46 5.90
CA ASN A 159 -7.61 -11.62 4.81
C ASN A 159 -7.16 -12.16 3.44
N PRO A 160 -8.06 -12.75 2.63
CA PRO A 160 -7.67 -13.44 1.40
C PRO A 160 -7.09 -12.47 0.37
N ARG A 161 -7.57 -11.22 0.34
CA ARG A 161 -7.07 -10.20 -0.58
C ARG A 161 -5.65 -9.76 -0.23
N PHE A 162 -5.39 -9.48 1.06
CA PHE A 162 -4.05 -9.17 1.55
C PHE A 162 -3.09 -10.31 1.24
N ILE A 163 -3.47 -11.55 1.59
CA ILE A 163 -2.65 -12.76 1.36
C ILE A 163 -2.32 -12.91 -0.12
N ARG A 164 -3.32 -12.77 -1.01
CA ARG A 164 -3.12 -12.88 -2.46
C ARG A 164 -2.11 -11.85 -2.97
N VAL A 165 -2.29 -10.57 -2.64
CA VAL A 165 -1.41 -9.48 -3.10
C VAL A 165 -0.01 -9.64 -2.53
N VAL A 166 0.12 -9.84 -1.21
CA VAL A 166 1.43 -9.94 -0.56
C VAL A 166 2.20 -11.18 -1.05
N SER A 167 1.55 -12.35 -1.17
CA SER A 167 2.17 -13.56 -1.73
C SER A 167 2.70 -13.33 -3.14
N HIS A 168 1.93 -12.62 -3.96
CA HIS A 168 2.29 -12.33 -5.34
C HIS A 168 3.56 -11.48 -5.42
N PHE A 169 3.62 -10.39 -4.67
CA PHE A 169 4.80 -9.51 -4.62
C PHE A 169 5.97 -10.13 -3.86
N TYR A 170 5.71 -10.99 -2.85
CA TYR A 170 6.77 -11.73 -2.17
C TYR A 170 7.47 -12.71 -3.10
N ARG A 171 6.72 -13.37 -4.01
CA ARG A 171 7.30 -14.22 -5.05
C ARG A 171 8.14 -13.41 -6.03
N ALA A 172 7.65 -12.24 -6.46
CA ALA A 172 8.36 -11.33 -7.35
C ALA A 172 9.58 -10.64 -6.71
N MET A 173 9.72 -10.70 -5.39
CA MET A 173 10.89 -10.18 -4.69
C MET A 173 12.05 -11.18 -4.79
N LYS A 174 13.27 -10.69 -5.01
CA LYS A 174 14.50 -11.49 -5.03
C LYS A 174 14.84 -12.05 -3.66
N PHE A 175 15.58 -13.15 -3.63
CA PHE A 175 16.27 -13.57 -2.41
C PHE A 175 17.22 -12.45 -1.93
N GLY A 176 17.23 -12.21 -0.62
CA GLY A 176 17.95 -11.08 -0.01
C GLY A 176 17.20 -9.75 -0.09
N GLY A 177 16.09 -9.67 -0.84
CA GLY A 177 15.26 -8.48 -0.93
C GLY A 177 14.46 -8.21 0.34
N SER A 178 13.87 -7.01 0.40
CA SER A 178 13.08 -6.54 1.54
C SER A 178 11.71 -6.06 1.10
N MET A 179 10.68 -6.37 1.91
CA MET A 179 9.35 -5.81 1.77
C MET A 179 9.06 -4.93 3.00
N PHE A 180 8.46 -3.77 2.77
CA PHE A 180 8.08 -2.81 3.81
C PHE A 180 6.58 -2.52 3.73
N LEU A 181 5.89 -2.74 4.85
CA LEU A 181 4.45 -2.53 4.97
C LEU A 181 4.18 -1.54 6.11
N THR A 182 3.51 -0.42 5.85
CA THR A 182 3.06 0.49 6.91
C THR A 182 1.64 0.16 7.32
N ILE A 183 1.43 -0.14 8.58
CA ILE A 183 0.15 -0.57 9.11
C ILE A 183 -0.26 0.21 10.36
N TYR A 184 -1.57 0.38 10.55
CA TYR A 184 -2.12 0.84 11.81
C TYR A 184 -2.06 -0.27 12.86
N LYS A 185 -1.72 0.10 14.09
CA LYS A 185 -1.88 -0.74 15.29
C LYS A 185 -3.36 -0.86 15.63
N ASP A 186 -3.79 -2.01 16.14
CA ASP A 186 -5.14 -2.16 16.67
C ASP A 186 -5.22 -1.58 18.08
N THR A 187 -5.36 -0.25 18.14
CA THR A 187 -5.45 0.54 19.39
C THR A 187 -6.55 1.59 19.26
N PRO A 188 -7.17 2.04 20.37
CA PRO A 188 -8.16 3.12 20.37
C PRO A 188 -7.62 4.42 19.77
N GLU A 189 -6.34 4.73 20.00
CA GLU A 189 -5.70 5.93 19.46
C GLU A 189 -5.56 5.88 17.94
N ALA A 190 -5.28 4.69 17.38
CA ALA A 190 -5.22 4.51 15.93
C ALA A 190 -6.62 4.60 15.31
N GLU A 191 -7.65 4.04 15.97
CA GLU A 191 -9.04 4.21 15.55
C GLU A 191 -9.43 5.68 15.51
N ALA A 192 -9.18 6.40 16.59
CA ALA A 192 -9.49 7.83 16.68
C ALA A 192 -8.79 8.63 15.58
N ALA A 193 -7.52 8.32 15.28
CA ALA A 193 -6.78 9.00 14.21
C ALA A 193 -7.33 8.67 12.81
N GLN A 194 -7.79 7.43 12.56
CA GLN A 194 -8.43 7.04 11.30
C GLN A 194 -9.78 7.76 11.13
N VAL A 195 -10.63 7.76 12.15
CA VAL A 195 -11.94 8.44 12.14
C VAL A 195 -11.74 9.94 11.90
N ASP A 196 -10.86 10.58 12.66
CA ASP A 196 -10.52 12.00 12.52
C ASP A 196 -10.04 12.33 11.08
N PHE A 197 -9.18 11.48 10.50
CA PHE A 197 -8.71 11.65 9.13
C PHE A 197 -9.87 11.60 8.13
N TYR A 198 -10.70 10.57 8.18
CA TYR A 198 -11.76 10.37 7.21
C TYR A 198 -12.85 11.48 7.32
N GLU A 199 -13.30 11.81 8.53
CA GLU A 199 -14.32 12.82 8.74
C GLU A 199 -13.84 14.22 8.30
N ASN A 200 -12.62 14.60 8.62
CA ASN A 200 -12.06 15.90 8.23
C ASN A 200 -11.59 15.98 6.76
N THR A 201 -11.58 14.85 6.05
CA THR A 201 -11.43 14.82 4.59
C THR A 201 -12.77 14.68 3.84
N GLY A 202 -13.89 14.87 4.55
CA GLY A 202 -15.24 14.93 3.99
C GLY A 202 -15.84 13.56 3.69
N GLN A 203 -15.43 12.53 4.41
CA GLN A 203 -15.96 11.17 4.32
C GLN A 203 -16.83 10.86 5.56
N HIS A 204 -17.80 9.96 5.40
CA HIS A 204 -18.74 9.61 6.47
C HIS A 204 -18.44 8.21 7.00
N VAL A 205 -17.90 8.14 8.20
CA VAL A 205 -17.61 6.86 8.88
C VAL A 205 -18.90 6.13 9.21
N VAL A 206 -18.98 4.84 8.84
CA VAL A 206 -20.17 3.98 9.02
C VAL A 206 -19.92 2.78 9.91
N THR A 207 -18.69 2.57 10.38
CA THR A 207 -18.36 1.49 11.31
C THR A 207 -18.70 1.83 12.75
N THR A 208 -19.03 0.78 13.53
CA THR A 208 -19.23 0.91 14.97
C THR A 208 -17.87 1.13 15.67
N PRO A 209 -17.80 2.05 16.66
CA PRO A 209 -16.60 2.20 17.47
C PRO A 209 -16.13 0.87 18.11
N GLY A 210 -14.81 0.66 18.10
CA GLY A 210 -14.18 -0.59 18.56
C GLY A 210 -14.10 -1.69 17.51
N SER A 211 -14.65 -1.50 16.29
CA SER A 211 -14.38 -2.40 15.16
C SER A 211 -12.90 -2.36 14.80
N ARG A 212 -12.31 -3.49 14.40
CA ARG A 212 -10.89 -3.57 13.98
C ARG A 212 -10.59 -2.87 12.64
N PHE A 213 -11.57 -2.26 12.03
CA PHE A 213 -11.44 -1.47 10.80
C PHE A 213 -12.34 -0.25 10.83
N VAL A 214 -12.02 0.74 10.02
CA VAL A 214 -12.89 1.88 9.74
C VAL A 214 -13.30 1.81 8.29
N ALA A 215 -14.61 1.93 8.04
CA ALA A 215 -15.19 2.04 6.70
C ALA A 215 -16.00 3.32 6.58
N THR A 216 -16.09 3.87 5.36
CA THR A 216 -16.86 5.08 5.06
C THR A 216 -17.96 4.78 4.03
N ALA A 217 -19.01 5.61 4.03
CA ALA A 217 -20.10 5.52 3.06
C ALA A 217 -19.62 5.72 1.61
N GLU A 218 -18.49 6.36 1.42
CA GLU A 218 -17.84 6.61 0.11
C GLU A 218 -17.02 5.41 -0.38
N GLY A 219 -16.90 4.34 0.42
CA GLY A 219 -16.23 3.10 0.04
C GLY A 219 -14.80 2.93 0.55
N PHE A 220 -14.25 3.91 1.28
CA PHE A 220 -12.96 3.71 1.93
C PHE A 220 -13.06 2.68 3.05
N TRP A 221 -11.99 1.92 3.23
CA TRP A 221 -11.88 0.91 4.25
C TRP A 221 -10.42 0.77 4.66
N SER A 222 -10.17 0.71 5.98
CA SER A 222 -8.81 0.55 6.48
C SER A 222 -8.81 -0.26 7.79
N VAL A 223 -8.10 -1.38 7.77
CA VAL A 223 -7.99 -2.28 8.92
C VAL A 223 -6.83 -1.86 9.83
N ARG A 224 -7.04 -2.11 11.14
CA ARG A 224 -6.00 -2.08 12.16
C ARG A 224 -5.53 -3.50 12.45
N TRP A 225 -4.26 -3.64 12.81
CA TRP A 225 -3.60 -4.92 12.97
C TRP A 225 -3.03 -5.10 14.37
N THR A 226 -3.23 -6.27 14.97
CA THR A 226 -2.36 -6.74 16.03
C THR A 226 -1.10 -7.36 15.42
N ARG A 227 -0.05 -7.59 16.22
CA ARG A 227 1.13 -8.32 15.74
C ARG A 227 0.76 -9.74 15.32
N GLU A 228 -0.10 -10.40 16.10
CA GLU A 228 -0.56 -11.77 15.87
C GLU A 228 -1.33 -11.86 14.55
N SER A 229 -2.28 -10.95 14.30
CA SER A 229 -3.06 -10.97 13.06
C SER A 229 -2.21 -10.68 11.82
N MET A 230 -1.24 -9.76 11.93
CA MET A 230 -0.29 -9.50 10.84
C MET A 230 0.59 -10.73 10.57
N LEU A 231 1.18 -11.34 11.61
CA LEU A 231 2.00 -12.55 11.47
C LEU A 231 1.19 -13.73 10.92
N SER A 232 -0.07 -13.88 11.33
CA SER A 232 -0.98 -14.90 10.77
C SER A 232 -1.14 -14.73 9.26
N ASN A 233 -1.48 -13.52 8.80
CA ASN A 233 -1.62 -13.22 7.38
C ASN A 233 -0.30 -13.41 6.60
N LEU A 234 0.84 -12.97 7.15
CA LEU A 234 2.14 -13.15 6.51
C LEU A 234 2.56 -14.62 6.43
N SER A 235 2.23 -15.43 7.43
CA SER A 235 2.48 -16.88 7.40
C SER A 235 1.70 -17.58 6.29
N GLU A 236 0.46 -17.18 6.02
CA GLU A 236 -0.32 -17.66 4.87
C GLU A 236 0.32 -17.26 3.52
N CYS A 237 1.11 -16.19 3.50
CA CYS A 237 1.91 -15.80 2.33
C CYS A 237 3.20 -16.65 2.17
N GLY A 238 3.46 -17.62 3.05
CA GLY A 238 4.70 -18.40 3.06
C GLY A 238 5.89 -17.65 3.66
N ILE A 239 5.64 -16.58 4.42
CA ILE A 239 6.65 -15.77 5.08
C ILE A 239 6.90 -16.34 6.48
N ASN A 240 8.17 -16.68 6.79
CA ASN A 240 8.55 -17.12 8.12
C ASN A 240 8.45 -15.96 9.12
N PRO A 241 7.71 -16.09 10.24
CA PRO A 241 7.61 -15.05 11.28
C PRO A 241 8.95 -14.55 11.83
N ASP A 242 9.98 -15.40 11.87
CA ASP A 242 11.32 -15.02 12.32
C ASP A 242 12.03 -14.01 11.38
N ARG A 243 11.43 -13.74 10.22
CA ARG A 243 11.91 -12.79 9.21
C ARG A 243 11.13 -11.48 9.19
N VAL A 244 10.25 -11.31 10.15
CA VAL A 244 9.36 -10.15 10.27
C VAL A 244 9.81 -9.28 11.44
N VAL A 245 10.14 -8.03 11.15
CA VAL A 245 10.52 -7.03 12.15
C VAL A 245 9.47 -5.94 12.18
N PHE A 246 8.98 -5.63 13.38
CA PHE A 246 8.05 -4.52 13.59
C PHE A 246 8.80 -3.32 14.13
N ASN A 247 9.04 -2.33 13.29
CA ASN A 247 9.64 -1.07 13.67
C ASN A 247 8.55 -0.09 14.12
N ASP A 248 8.63 0.39 15.36
CA ASP A 248 7.69 1.37 15.89
C ASP A 248 7.87 2.71 15.20
N LEU A 249 6.81 3.18 14.51
CA LEU A 249 6.77 4.53 13.97
C LEU A 249 6.30 5.52 15.05
N ASN A 250 5.23 5.18 15.75
CA ASN A 250 4.71 5.87 16.93
C ASN A 250 3.65 4.99 17.62
N HIS A 251 2.82 5.57 18.50
CA HIS A 251 1.79 4.84 19.24
C HIS A 251 0.66 4.26 18.38
N ILE A 252 0.46 4.74 17.12
CA ILE A 252 -0.62 4.27 16.23
C ILE A 252 -0.14 3.39 15.06
N ALA A 253 1.18 3.28 14.81
CA ALA A 253 1.66 2.67 13.58
C ALA A 253 2.95 1.85 13.73
N TRP A 254 3.08 0.82 12.89
CA TRP A 254 4.32 0.09 12.64
C TRP A 254 4.74 0.18 11.17
N LEU A 255 6.07 0.16 10.95
CA LEU A 255 6.66 -0.26 9.69
C LEU A 255 7.11 -1.71 9.85
N VAL A 256 6.44 -2.61 9.16
CA VAL A 256 6.76 -4.04 9.14
C VAL A 256 7.77 -4.29 8.04
N GLU A 257 8.93 -4.83 8.39
CA GLU A 257 9.96 -5.24 7.46
C GLU A 257 9.97 -6.76 7.34
N VAL A 258 9.99 -7.26 6.11
CA VAL A 258 10.08 -8.69 5.77
C VAL A 258 11.32 -8.91 4.92
N LYS A 259 12.19 -9.84 5.32
CA LYS A 259 13.38 -10.26 4.54
C LYS A 259 13.12 -11.58 3.84
N LYS A 260 13.29 -11.63 2.49
CA LYS A 260 13.24 -12.90 1.74
C LYS A 260 14.61 -13.58 1.80
N GLN A 261 14.59 -14.83 2.23
CA GLN A 261 15.80 -15.65 2.26
C GLN A 261 15.70 -16.82 1.26
N ALA A 262 16.88 -17.32 0.88
CA ALA A 262 17.00 -18.52 0.07
C ALA A 262 16.51 -19.76 0.82
#